data_4414885b81e1f0d84264fb5d6723af26
#
_entry.id   4414885b81e1f0d84264fb5d6723af26
#
_cell.length_a   1.000
_cell.length_b   1.000
_cell.length_c   1.000
_cell.angle_alpha   90.00
_cell.angle_beta   90.00
_cell.angle_gamma   90.00
#
_symmetry.space_group_name_H-M   'P 1'
#
loop_
_entity.id
_entity.type
_entity.pdbx_description
1 polymer ?
#
loop_
_entity_poly.entity_id
_entity_poly.type
_entity_poly.pdbx_seq_one_letter_code
_entity_poly.pdbx_strand_id
1 'polypeptide(L)'
;TNQHFLTDGEHFATGLRDLNALAWSHRSDALYGVMYGRDGTNQFWPKLVSLADDANISDEMFRITKATDMGWPYTYYDAARHVRLTAPEYGGDGRTPVTESQYATPTVAFPAHVAPQAIAFYDGHQFPAAYRRGAFIAFHGAGGDLPEGHDDGYNVVFVPLDRNGKAGAPKIFCDGFAGPAKTNRNGSRANYRPMGLAVGPDGALYVAESQKGRIWRISYGT
;
A
#
# COMPACT_ATOMS: atom_id res chain seq x y z
N THR A 1 -22.50 28.49 5.28
CA THR A 1 -22.05 27.12 5.64
C THR A 1 -20.85 27.25 6.54
N ASN A 2 -20.87 26.60 7.70
CA ASN A 2 -19.78 26.64 8.68
C ASN A 2 -18.58 25.77 8.28
N GLN A 3 -18.62 25.08 7.14
CA GLN A 3 -17.58 24.18 6.63
C GLN A 3 -17.07 23.19 7.69
N HIS A 4 -17.99 22.63 8.45
CA HIS A 4 -17.68 21.70 9.53
C HIS A 4 -17.93 20.27 9.07
N PHE A 5 -16.88 19.42 8.99
CA PHE A 5 -16.95 18.10 8.38
C PHE A 5 -18.01 17.16 9.00
N LEU A 6 -18.31 17.28 10.30
CA LEU A 6 -19.33 16.48 10.97
C LEU A 6 -20.77 16.86 10.57
N THR A 7 -20.98 18.09 10.11
CA THR A 7 -22.31 18.57 9.72
C THR A 7 -22.48 18.70 8.22
N ASP A 8 -21.42 19.04 7.51
CA ASP A 8 -21.43 19.37 6.08
C ASP A 8 -20.71 18.30 5.22
N GLY A 9 -19.91 17.42 5.86
CA GLY A 9 -19.20 16.33 5.19
C GLY A 9 -20.04 15.08 5.02
N GLU A 10 -19.73 14.31 3.98
CA GLU A 10 -20.29 12.98 3.76
C GLU A 10 -19.31 11.90 4.20
N HIS A 11 -19.78 10.95 5.01
CA HIS A 11 -19.02 9.75 5.34
C HIS A 11 -19.02 8.78 4.15
N PHE A 12 -17.90 8.69 3.43
CA PHE A 12 -17.85 8.01 2.15
C PHE A 12 -17.55 6.51 2.26
N ALA A 13 -16.59 6.12 3.10
CA ALA A 13 -16.14 4.74 3.30
C ALA A 13 -15.65 4.49 4.72
N THR A 14 -15.58 3.23 5.15
CA THR A 14 -15.17 2.81 6.50
C THR A 14 -14.13 1.70 6.48
N GLY A 15 -13.69 1.27 7.66
CA GLY A 15 -12.87 0.08 7.82
C GLY A 15 -11.42 0.22 7.34
N LEU A 16 -10.91 1.43 7.25
CA LEU A 16 -9.53 1.74 6.92
C LEU A 16 -8.71 1.89 8.20
N ARG A 17 -7.52 1.26 8.25
CA ARG A 17 -6.62 1.37 9.40
C ARG A 17 -5.78 2.64 9.32
N ASP A 18 -4.78 2.63 8.50
CA ASP A 18 -3.79 3.69 8.33
C ASP A 18 -3.68 4.02 6.84
N LEU A 19 -4.64 4.82 6.38
CA LEU A 19 -4.75 5.23 4.99
C LEU A 19 -3.81 6.41 4.74
N ASN A 20 -2.69 6.15 4.09
CA ASN A 20 -1.63 7.14 3.91
C ASN A 20 -1.82 8.02 2.67
N ALA A 21 -2.41 7.49 1.62
CA ALA A 21 -2.60 8.25 0.39
C ALA A 21 -3.87 7.86 -0.35
N LEU A 22 -4.44 8.88 -0.99
CA LEU A 22 -5.58 8.77 -1.90
C LEU A 22 -5.21 9.34 -3.27
N ALA A 23 -5.72 8.73 -4.33
CA ALA A 23 -5.61 9.25 -5.68
C ALA A 23 -6.84 8.90 -6.52
N TRP A 24 -7.27 9.83 -7.35
CA TRP A 24 -8.33 9.61 -8.32
C TRP A 24 -7.76 9.05 -9.62
N SER A 25 -8.31 7.96 -10.10
CA SER A 25 -8.03 7.43 -11.44
C SER A 25 -9.05 7.96 -12.44
N HIS A 26 -8.66 8.91 -13.26
CA HIS A 26 -9.53 9.42 -14.34
C HIS A 26 -9.90 8.34 -15.36
N ARG A 27 -9.05 7.34 -15.51
CA ARG A 27 -9.25 6.25 -16.47
C ARG A 27 -10.35 5.26 -16.07
N SER A 28 -10.40 4.89 -14.80
CA SER A 28 -11.40 3.96 -14.24
C SER A 28 -12.52 4.68 -13.49
N ASP A 29 -12.48 6.02 -13.50
CA ASP A 29 -13.39 6.92 -12.80
C ASP A 29 -13.65 6.46 -11.36
N ALA A 30 -12.57 6.35 -10.59
CA ALA A 30 -12.63 5.79 -9.25
C ALA A 30 -11.54 6.35 -8.32
N LEU A 31 -11.89 6.42 -7.03
CA LEU A 31 -10.95 6.73 -5.96
C LEU A 31 -10.19 5.45 -5.57
N TYR A 32 -8.89 5.61 -5.35
CA TYR A 32 -8.05 4.56 -4.80
C TYR A 32 -7.30 5.06 -3.59
N GLY A 33 -6.99 4.13 -2.68
CA GLY A 33 -6.18 4.42 -1.51
C GLY A 33 -5.20 3.30 -1.24
N VAL A 34 -4.10 3.64 -0.56
CA VAL A 34 -3.12 2.69 -0.05
C VAL A 34 -3.01 2.82 1.45
N MET A 35 -2.98 1.71 2.15
CA MET A 35 -2.95 1.68 3.60
C MET A 35 -1.99 0.62 4.14
N TYR A 36 -1.53 0.83 5.37
CA TYR A 36 -0.80 -0.19 6.12
C TYR A 36 -1.76 -1.24 6.68
N GLY A 37 -1.38 -2.49 6.55
CA GLY A 37 -1.96 -3.60 7.29
C GLY A 37 -1.69 -3.48 8.79
N ARG A 38 -2.24 -4.40 9.57
CA ARG A 38 -1.95 -4.41 11.01
C ARG A 38 -0.56 -4.98 11.26
N ASP A 39 0.09 -4.47 12.29
CA ASP A 39 1.41 -4.90 12.74
C ASP A 39 1.35 -5.61 14.09
N GLY A 40 2.32 -6.48 14.33
CA GLY A 40 2.58 -7.06 15.64
C GLY A 40 1.46 -7.96 16.17
N THR A 41 0.69 -8.59 15.29
CA THR A 41 -0.38 -9.50 15.73
C THR A 41 0.19 -10.68 16.51
N ASN A 42 1.31 -11.24 16.06
CA ASN A 42 2.01 -12.30 16.80
C ASN A 42 2.46 -11.83 18.19
N GLN A 43 2.91 -10.59 18.33
CA GLN A 43 3.38 -10.05 19.62
C GLN A 43 2.28 -10.09 20.68
N PHE A 44 1.04 -9.77 20.30
CA PHE A 44 -0.09 -9.72 21.23
C PHE A 44 -0.85 -11.05 21.30
N TRP A 45 -0.83 -11.84 20.22
CA TRP A 45 -1.60 -13.07 20.08
C TRP A 45 -0.76 -14.26 19.59
N PRO A 46 0.40 -14.58 20.26
CA PRO A 46 1.35 -15.58 19.75
C PRO A 46 0.81 -17.02 19.69
N LYS A 47 -0.28 -17.31 20.42
CA LYS A 47 -0.95 -18.62 20.38
C LYS A 47 -1.91 -18.79 19.21
N LEU A 48 -2.35 -17.69 18.59
CA LEU A 48 -3.32 -17.67 17.49
C LEU A 48 -2.66 -17.37 16.16
N VAL A 49 -1.66 -16.49 16.16
CA VAL A 49 -0.98 -16.01 14.94
C VAL A 49 0.52 -16.24 15.12
N SER A 50 1.11 -17.07 14.28
CA SER A 50 2.56 -17.30 14.28
C SER A 50 3.31 -16.11 13.68
N LEU A 51 4.64 -16.04 13.83
CA LEU A 51 5.48 -15.04 13.17
C LEU A 51 5.34 -15.11 11.64
N ALA A 52 5.23 -16.32 11.07
CA ALA A 52 5.04 -16.52 9.64
C ALA A 52 3.67 -16.03 9.16
N ASP A 53 2.61 -16.23 9.96
CA ASP A 53 1.27 -15.72 9.64
C ASP A 53 1.22 -14.19 9.77
N ASP A 54 1.88 -13.61 10.78
CA ASP A 54 1.97 -12.16 10.98
C ASP A 54 2.64 -11.47 9.78
N ALA A 55 3.65 -12.11 9.21
CA ALA A 55 4.35 -11.65 8.02
C ALA A 55 3.50 -11.72 6.72
N ASN A 56 2.35 -12.38 6.74
CA ASN A 56 1.41 -12.44 5.63
C ASN A 56 0.26 -11.44 5.73
N ILE A 57 0.18 -10.67 6.83
CA ILE A 57 -0.82 -9.62 6.98
C ILE A 57 -0.47 -8.47 6.04
N SER A 58 -1.24 -8.35 4.96
CA SER A 58 -0.91 -7.46 3.85
C SER A 58 -1.02 -5.98 4.17
N ASP A 59 -0.12 -5.20 3.58
CA ASP A 59 -0.42 -3.83 3.20
C ASP A 59 -1.32 -3.83 1.97
N GLU A 60 -2.18 -2.82 1.78
CA GLU A 60 -3.29 -2.96 0.85
C GLU A 60 -3.49 -1.73 -0.04
N MET A 61 -3.91 -1.98 -1.29
CA MET A 61 -4.49 -0.98 -2.16
C MET A 61 -5.96 -1.31 -2.39
N PHE A 62 -6.83 -0.32 -2.22
CA PHE A 62 -8.27 -0.45 -2.46
C PHE A 62 -8.76 0.47 -3.57
N ARG A 63 -9.72 -0.01 -4.36
CA ARG A 63 -10.66 0.83 -5.07
C ARG A 63 -11.78 1.17 -4.09
N ILE A 64 -11.97 2.45 -3.82
CA ILE A 64 -12.88 2.94 -2.79
C ILE A 64 -14.14 3.48 -3.46
N THR A 65 -15.30 2.95 -3.09
CA THR A 65 -16.60 3.42 -3.54
C THR A 65 -17.45 3.81 -2.33
N LYS A 66 -18.53 4.54 -2.58
CA LYS A 66 -19.44 4.95 -1.52
C LYS A 66 -19.97 3.73 -0.74
N ALA A 67 -19.98 3.86 0.58
CA ALA A 67 -20.39 2.83 1.54
C ALA A 67 -19.54 1.55 1.55
N THR A 68 -18.32 1.60 1.00
CA THR A 68 -17.36 0.50 1.11
C THR A 68 -16.84 0.39 2.54
N ASP A 69 -16.80 -0.84 3.06
CA ASP A 69 -16.15 -1.18 4.34
C ASP A 69 -14.95 -2.09 4.05
N MET A 70 -13.74 -1.67 4.46
CA MET A 70 -12.49 -2.41 4.27
C MET A 70 -12.20 -3.37 5.44
N GLY A 71 -13.03 -3.38 6.49
CA GLY A 71 -13.06 -4.39 7.53
C GLY A 71 -12.25 -4.08 8.80
N TRP A 72 -11.43 -3.05 8.84
CA TRP A 72 -10.75 -2.63 10.07
C TRP A 72 -11.75 -2.01 11.07
N PRO A 73 -11.65 -2.27 12.39
CA PRO A 73 -10.64 -3.09 13.09
C PRO A 73 -10.99 -4.59 13.18
N TYR A 74 -12.12 -5.01 12.65
CA TYR A 74 -12.69 -6.35 12.88
C TYR A 74 -11.96 -7.46 12.14
N THR A 75 -11.34 -7.12 11.01
CA THR A 75 -10.70 -8.10 10.12
C THR A 75 -9.37 -7.59 9.57
N TYR A 76 -8.55 -8.51 9.05
CA TYR A 76 -7.35 -8.23 8.27
C TYR A 76 -7.25 -9.19 7.07
N TYR A 77 -6.43 -8.85 6.09
CA TYR A 77 -6.28 -9.66 4.89
C TYR A 77 -4.94 -10.40 4.90
N ASP A 78 -4.98 -11.71 4.67
CA ASP A 78 -3.81 -12.58 4.52
C ASP A 78 -3.45 -12.68 3.04
N ALA A 79 -2.29 -12.10 2.67
CA ALA A 79 -1.85 -12.05 1.28
C ALA A 79 -1.47 -13.43 0.71
N ALA A 80 -0.94 -14.32 1.52
CA ALA A 80 -0.50 -15.64 1.07
C ALA A 80 -1.68 -16.58 0.78
N ARG A 81 -2.71 -16.49 1.61
CA ARG A 81 -3.94 -17.29 1.46
C ARG A 81 -5.01 -16.64 0.61
N HIS A 82 -4.87 -15.35 0.32
CA HIS A 82 -5.87 -14.53 -0.37
C HIS A 82 -7.25 -14.56 0.30
N VAL A 83 -7.26 -14.49 1.64
CA VAL A 83 -8.49 -14.50 2.44
C VAL A 83 -8.47 -13.39 3.48
N ARG A 84 -9.66 -12.98 3.88
CA ARG A 84 -9.86 -12.10 5.03
C ARG A 84 -10.10 -12.95 6.27
N LEU A 85 -9.44 -12.58 7.37
CA LEU A 85 -9.55 -13.26 8.66
C LEU A 85 -10.12 -12.32 9.71
N THR A 86 -10.86 -12.84 10.66
CA THR A 86 -11.31 -12.08 11.82
C THR A 86 -10.10 -11.76 12.72
N ALA A 87 -10.02 -10.54 13.20
CA ALA A 87 -8.95 -10.14 14.12
C ALA A 87 -9.14 -10.82 15.48
N PRO A 88 -8.06 -11.26 16.14
CA PRO A 88 -8.12 -11.99 17.42
C PRO A 88 -8.90 -11.27 18.50
N GLU A 89 -8.84 -9.95 18.56
CA GLU A 89 -9.60 -9.10 19.48
C GLU A 89 -11.12 -9.27 19.35
N TYR A 90 -11.57 -9.73 18.19
CA TYR A 90 -12.98 -9.96 17.87
C TYR A 90 -13.31 -11.44 17.70
N GLY A 91 -12.50 -12.32 18.33
CA GLY A 91 -12.74 -13.76 18.36
C GLY A 91 -12.14 -14.56 17.21
N GLY A 92 -11.28 -13.96 16.41
CA GLY A 92 -10.57 -14.65 15.33
C GLY A 92 -9.55 -15.66 15.86
N ASP A 93 -9.44 -16.80 15.17
CA ASP A 93 -8.51 -17.89 15.49
C ASP A 93 -7.21 -17.85 14.65
N GLY A 94 -7.06 -16.82 13.79
CA GLY A 94 -5.95 -16.67 12.86
C GLY A 94 -5.98 -17.62 11.65
N ARG A 95 -7.05 -18.39 11.47
CA ARG A 95 -7.14 -19.46 10.45
C ARG A 95 -8.42 -19.47 9.65
N THR A 96 -9.57 -19.27 10.31
CA THR A 96 -10.89 -19.37 9.69
C THR A 96 -11.20 -18.12 8.88
N PRO A 97 -11.40 -18.26 7.55
CA PRO A 97 -11.75 -17.14 6.70
C PRO A 97 -13.11 -16.54 7.09
N VAL A 98 -13.22 -15.23 6.95
CA VAL A 98 -14.49 -14.52 7.03
C VAL A 98 -15.34 -14.91 5.83
N THR A 99 -16.54 -15.43 6.07
CA THR A 99 -17.48 -15.85 5.04
C THR A 99 -18.41 -14.72 4.57
N GLU A 100 -18.44 -13.63 5.33
CA GLU A 100 -19.30 -12.49 5.04
C GLU A 100 -18.72 -11.62 3.91
N SER A 101 -19.55 -11.36 2.90
CA SER A 101 -19.18 -10.56 1.72
C SER A 101 -19.27 -9.05 1.95
N GLN A 102 -19.53 -8.61 3.19
CA GLN A 102 -19.70 -7.19 3.51
C GLN A 102 -18.41 -6.37 3.42
N TYR A 103 -17.25 -7.02 3.58
CA TYR A 103 -15.97 -6.33 3.53
C TYR A 103 -15.34 -6.36 2.14
N ALA A 104 -14.78 -5.25 1.73
CA ALA A 104 -14.10 -5.14 0.44
C ALA A 104 -12.85 -6.03 0.39
N THR A 105 -12.65 -6.67 -0.76
CA THR A 105 -11.38 -7.32 -1.10
C THR A 105 -10.39 -6.26 -1.60
N PRO A 106 -9.12 -6.29 -1.18
CA PRO A 106 -8.10 -5.40 -1.73
C PRO A 106 -7.99 -5.52 -3.26
N THR A 107 -7.81 -4.40 -3.95
CA THR A 107 -7.43 -4.41 -5.36
C THR A 107 -6.05 -5.05 -5.56
N VAL A 108 -5.14 -4.79 -4.61
CA VAL A 108 -3.85 -5.47 -4.47
C VAL A 108 -3.56 -5.65 -3.00
N ALA A 109 -3.19 -6.86 -2.61
CA ALA A 109 -2.55 -7.17 -1.34
C ALA A 109 -1.03 -7.20 -1.59
N PHE A 110 -0.31 -6.31 -0.92
CA PHE A 110 1.15 -6.25 -0.96
C PHE A 110 1.73 -7.12 0.16
N PRO A 111 3.02 -7.47 0.10
CA PRO A 111 3.70 -8.04 1.26
C PRO A 111 3.53 -7.17 2.50
N ALA A 112 3.58 -7.80 3.67
CA ALA A 112 3.54 -7.08 4.94
C ALA A 112 4.71 -6.09 5.04
N HIS A 113 4.48 -4.97 5.71
CA HIS A 113 5.50 -3.98 6.08
C HIS A 113 6.21 -3.26 4.93
N VAL A 114 5.71 -3.35 3.68
CA VAL A 114 6.25 -2.50 2.58
C VAL A 114 5.95 -1.03 2.80
N ALA A 115 4.95 -0.73 3.62
CA ALA A 115 4.56 0.60 4.06
C ALA A 115 4.28 1.56 2.89
N PRO A 116 3.15 1.38 2.16
CA PRO A 116 2.79 2.24 1.04
C PRO A 116 2.40 3.65 1.51
N GLN A 117 3.18 4.66 1.10
CA GLN A 117 3.03 6.07 1.55
C GLN A 117 2.41 6.99 0.50
N ALA A 118 2.53 6.65 -0.77
CA ALA A 118 1.99 7.48 -1.84
C ALA A 118 1.48 6.62 -2.99
N ILE A 119 0.49 7.16 -3.70
CA ILE A 119 -0.05 6.60 -4.95
C ILE A 119 -0.17 7.72 -5.98
N ALA A 120 0.30 7.50 -7.21
CA ALA A 120 0.16 8.42 -8.32
C ALA A 120 -0.22 7.66 -9.60
N PHE A 121 -1.37 7.98 -10.19
CA PHE A 121 -1.76 7.42 -11.48
C PHE A 121 -0.90 7.99 -12.60
N TYR A 122 -0.57 7.14 -13.59
CA TYR A 122 0.28 7.49 -14.69
C TYR A 122 -0.43 7.33 -16.04
N ASP A 123 -0.73 8.45 -16.66
CA ASP A 123 -1.26 8.56 -18.02
C ASP A 123 -0.25 9.20 -19.00
N GLY A 124 1.01 9.39 -18.54
CA GLY A 124 2.09 9.95 -19.35
C GLY A 124 2.62 8.98 -20.41
N HIS A 125 3.46 9.53 -21.30
CA HIS A 125 4.04 8.79 -22.42
C HIS A 125 5.57 8.66 -22.36
N GLN A 126 6.22 9.27 -21.36
CA GLN A 126 7.68 9.27 -21.24
C GLN A 126 8.22 7.86 -20.95
N PHE A 127 7.57 7.12 -20.06
CA PHE A 127 8.01 5.75 -19.74
C PHE A 127 7.54 4.73 -20.78
N PRO A 128 8.25 3.58 -20.89
CA PRO A 128 7.84 2.47 -21.76
C PRO A 128 6.40 2.02 -21.53
N ALA A 129 5.80 1.40 -22.54
CA ALA A 129 4.39 0.97 -22.51
C ALA A 129 4.04 0.08 -21.31
N ALA A 130 5.01 -0.67 -20.78
CA ALA A 130 4.85 -1.52 -19.59
C ALA A 130 4.53 -0.75 -18.30
N TYR A 131 4.82 0.56 -18.26
CA TYR A 131 4.58 1.47 -17.14
C TYR A 131 3.50 2.51 -17.46
N ARG A 132 2.62 2.22 -18.38
CA ARG A 132 1.47 3.06 -18.71
C ARG A 132 0.20 2.37 -18.24
N ARG A 133 -0.82 3.15 -17.91
CA ARG A 133 -2.13 2.63 -17.49
C ARG A 133 -2.08 1.89 -16.17
N GLY A 134 -1.71 2.60 -15.13
CA GLY A 134 -1.63 2.08 -13.77
C GLY A 134 -1.23 3.16 -12.79
N ALA A 135 -0.79 2.73 -11.63
CA ALA A 135 -0.36 3.61 -10.56
C ALA A 135 1.07 3.29 -10.12
N PHE A 136 1.86 4.31 -9.89
CA PHE A 136 3.08 4.22 -9.09
C PHE A 136 2.72 4.28 -7.61
N ILE A 137 3.36 3.43 -6.80
CA ILE A 137 3.20 3.41 -5.36
C ILE A 137 4.58 3.46 -4.72
N ALA A 138 4.76 4.39 -3.79
CA ALA A 138 5.99 4.51 -3.02
C ALA A 138 5.91 3.62 -1.78
N PHE A 139 6.83 2.67 -1.66
CA PHE A 139 6.99 1.82 -0.50
C PHE A 139 8.10 2.37 0.40
N HIS A 140 7.69 2.86 1.56
CA HIS A 140 8.60 3.44 2.54
C HIS A 140 9.49 2.39 3.21
N GLY A 141 8.99 1.15 3.31
CA GLY A 141 9.66 0.04 3.97
C GLY A 141 9.48 0.06 5.49
N ALA A 142 9.78 -1.05 6.12
CA ALA A 142 9.62 -1.24 7.57
C ALA A 142 10.44 -0.27 8.40
N GLY A 143 9.94 0.03 9.61
CA GLY A 143 10.63 0.91 10.56
C GLY A 143 11.73 0.23 11.37
N GLY A 144 11.73 -1.08 11.45
CA GLY A 144 12.61 -1.89 12.28
C GLY A 144 13.24 -3.07 11.54
N ASP A 145 13.90 -3.96 12.28
CA ASP A 145 14.39 -5.21 11.75
C ASP A 145 13.22 -6.19 11.59
N LEU A 146 13.10 -6.78 10.42
CA LEU A 146 12.14 -7.81 10.11
C LEU A 146 12.83 -9.18 10.02
N PRO A 147 12.09 -10.29 10.17
CA PRO A 147 12.61 -11.61 9.86
C PRO A 147 13.21 -11.67 8.45
N GLU A 148 14.18 -12.57 8.25
CA GLU A 148 14.80 -12.76 6.95
C GLU A 148 13.73 -13.06 5.87
N GLY A 149 13.84 -12.41 4.73
CA GLY A 149 12.87 -12.52 3.62
C GLY A 149 11.69 -11.56 3.69
N HIS A 150 11.58 -10.72 4.71
CA HIS A 150 10.53 -9.69 4.87
C HIS A 150 11.08 -8.25 4.78
N ASP A 151 12.18 -8.07 4.10
CA ASP A 151 12.88 -6.79 3.91
C ASP A 151 12.36 -6.00 2.70
N ASP A 152 11.12 -6.22 2.30
CA ASP A 152 10.47 -5.58 1.18
C ASP A 152 10.20 -4.07 1.43
N GLY A 153 9.95 -3.35 0.35
CA GLY A 153 9.78 -1.90 0.40
C GLY A 153 11.05 -1.13 0.00
N TYR A 154 11.18 0.11 0.44
CA TYR A 154 12.28 1.03 0.08
C TYR A 154 12.43 1.22 -1.44
N ASN A 155 11.31 1.17 -2.17
CA ASN A 155 11.28 1.24 -3.62
C ASN A 155 10.00 1.92 -4.11
N VAL A 156 9.91 2.12 -5.41
CA VAL A 156 8.67 2.50 -6.08
C VAL A 156 8.25 1.34 -6.97
N VAL A 157 7.03 0.88 -6.81
CA VAL A 157 6.41 -0.13 -7.67
C VAL A 157 5.42 0.48 -8.64
N PHE A 158 5.16 -0.22 -9.73
CA PHE A 158 4.09 0.08 -10.67
C PHE A 158 3.04 -1.04 -10.63
N VAL A 159 1.80 -0.67 -10.38
CA VAL A 159 0.63 -1.56 -10.45
C VAL A 159 -0.10 -1.28 -11.75
N PRO A 160 -0.05 -2.18 -12.75
CA PRO A 160 -0.84 -2.03 -13.96
C PRO A 160 -2.34 -2.22 -13.65
N LEU A 161 -3.19 -1.38 -14.25
CA LEU A 161 -4.65 -1.46 -14.09
C LEU A 161 -5.31 -1.51 -15.46
N ASP A 162 -6.27 -2.40 -15.63
CA ASP A 162 -7.12 -2.44 -16.81
C ASP A 162 -8.20 -1.31 -16.76
N ARG A 163 -9.06 -1.27 -17.76
CA ARG A 163 -10.13 -0.25 -17.86
C ARG A 163 -11.18 -0.39 -16.75
N ASN A 164 -11.33 -1.58 -16.20
CA ASN A 164 -12.29 -1.88 -15.13
C ASN A 164 -11.69 -1.68 -13.74
N GLY A 165 -10.40 -1.30 -13.67
CA GLY A 165 -9.67 -1.16 -12.41
C GLY A 165 -9.13 -2.47 -11.84
N LYS A 166 -9.15 -3.57 -12.61
CA LYS A 166 -8.53 -4.82 -12.20
C LYS A 166 -7.01 -4.68 -12.28
N ALA A 167 -6.34 -5.01 -11.18
CA ALA A 167 -4.90 -4.95 -11.10
C ALA A 167 -4.21 -6.17 -11.73
N GLY A 168 -3.10 -5.91 -12.42
CA GLY A 168 -2.11 -6.92 -12.73
C GLY A 168 -1.05 -7.00 -11.63
N ALA A 169 -0.09 -7.91 -11.78
CA ALA A 169 0.99 -8.07 -10.81
C ALA A 169 1.83 -6.79 -10.66
N PRO A 170 2.08 -6.33 -9.43
CA PRO A 170 3.00 -5.22 -9.17
C PRO A 170 4.39 -5.50 -9.72
N LYS A 171 5.07 -4.47 -10.20
CA LYS A 171 6.44 -4.55 -10.73
C LYS A 171 7.30 -3.49 -10.07
N ILE A 172 8.51 -3.84 -9.66
CA ILE A 172 9.48 -2.84 -9.21
C ILE A 172 9.77 -1.91 -10.40
N PHE A 173 9.58 -0.62 -10.17
CA PHE A 173 9.88 0.43 -11.13
C PHE A 173 11.23 1.08 -10.84
N CYS A 174 11.48 1.42 -9.58
CA CYS A 174 12.72 2.04 -9.14
C CYS A 174 13.08 1.52 -7.75
N ASP A 175 14.30 1.02 -7.59
CA ASP A 175 14.84 0.48 -6.33
C ASP A 175 16.19 1.15 -5.98
N GLY A 176 16.84 0.65 -4.92
CA GLY A 176 18.15 1.12 -4.47
C GLY A 176 18.09 2.25 -3.43
N PHE A 177 16.91 2.70 -3.03
CA PHE A 177 16.76 3.78 -2.05
C PHE A 177 17.39 3.43 -0.69
N ALA A 178 17.23 2.19 -0.21
CA ALA A 178 17.84 1.77 1.05
C ALA A 178 19.37 1.80 1.03
N GLY A 179 19.96 1.61 -0.15
CA GLY A 179 21.40 1.44 -0.33
C GLY A 179 21.76 0.01 -0.76
N PRO A 180 23.07 -0.26 -1.02
CA PRO A 180 23.48 -1.49 -1.70
C PRO A 180 23.40 -2.77 -0.84
N ALA A 181 23.51 -2.65 0.48
CA ALA A 181 23.51 -3.79 1.38
C ALA A 181 22.07 -4.17 1.80
N LYS A 182 21.76 -5.47 1.87
CA LYS A 182 20.48 -5.94 2.41
C LYS A 182 20.20 -5.42 3.82
N THR A 183 21.25 -5.35 4.66
CA THR A 183 21.15 -4.80 6.02
C THR A 183 20.73 -3.34 6.09
N ASN A 184 20.76 -2.62 4.97
CA ASN A 184 20.25 -1.25 4.89
C ASN A 184 18.72 -1.19 4.78
N ARG A 185 18.05 -2.30 4.50
CA ARG A 185 16.57 -2.36 4.46
C ARG A 185 16.00 -2.38 5.88
N ASN A 186 16.23 -1.29 6.58
CA ASN A 186 15.78 -1.04 7.95
C ASN A 186 15.60 0.47 8.11
N GLY A 187 14.57 0.89 8.82
CA GLY A 187 14.19 2.30 8.95
C GLY A 187 15.27 3.22 9.49
N SER A 188 16.17 2.69 10.33
CA SER A 188 17.29 3.47 10.90
C SER A 188 18.55 3.47 10.03
N ARG A 189 18.72 2.48 9.16
CA ARG A 189 19.92 2.29 8.33
C ARG A 189 19.75 2.66 6.87
N ALA A 190 18.50 2.73 6.39
CA ALA A 190 18.21 3.06 5.00
C ALA A 190 18.76 4.44 4.61
N ASN A 191 19.42 4.53 3.47
CA ASN A 191 19.93 5.79 2.95
C ASN A 191 18.79 6.76 2.63
N TYR A 192 17.73 6.25 2.00
CA TYR A 192 16.53 6.99 1.61
C TYR A 192 15.30 6.10 1.78
N ARG A 193 14.15 6.72 1.98
CA ARG A 193 12.85 6.03 2.10
C ARG A 193 11.81 6.79 1.28
N PRO A 194 11.31 6.21 0.17
CA PRO A 194 10.29 6.83 -0.67
C PRO A 194 9.03 7.16 0.13
N MET A 195 8.49 8.37 -0.06
CA MET A 195 7.33 8.82 0.70
C MET A 195 6.28 9.53 -0.17
N GLY A 196 6.68 10.44 -1.03
CA GLY A 196 5.77 11.23 -1.86
C GLY A 196 5.99 10.97 -3.35
N LEU A 197 4.92 11.03 -4.15
CA LEU A 197 4.97 10.87 -5.59
C LEU A 197 4.22 12.00 -6.29
N ALA A 198 4.80 12.48 -7.40
CA ALA A 198 4.12 13.38 -8.33
C ALA A 198 4.56 13.08 -9.77
N VAL A 199 3.63 13.20 -10.72
CA VAL A 199 3.95 13.12 -12.15
C VAL A 199 4.03 14.53 -12.71
N GLY A 200 5.17 14.87 -13.30
CA GLY A 200 5.37 16.17 -13.93
C GLY A 200 4.69 16.29 -15.30
N PRO A 201 4.56 17.51 -15.81
CA PRO A 201 3.92 17.75 -17.13
C PRO A 201 4.70 17.13 -18.29
N ASP A 202 6.00 16.89 -18.10
CA ASP A 202 6.88 16.19 -19.03
C ASP A 202 6.77 14.65 -18.94
N GLY A 203 5.94 14.14 -18.03
CA GLY A 203 5.76 12.71 -17.76
C GLY A 203 6.85 12.09 -16.87
N ALA A 204 7.79 12.87 -16.34
CA ALA A 204 8.75 12.37 -15.35
C ALA A 204 8.06 12.08 -14.01
N LEU A 205 8.57 11.09 -13.28
CA LEU A 205 8.13 10.79 -11.91
C LEU A 205 9.06 11.49 -10.91
N TYR A 206 8.46 12.25 -10.01
CA TYR A 206 9.16 12.85 -8.87
C TYR A 206 8.88 12.02 -7.63
N VAL A 207 9.94 11.68 -6.90
CA VAL A 207 9.89 10.86 -5.68
C VAL A 207 10.50 11.66 -4.54
N ALA A 208 9.69 12.06 -3.56
CA ALA A 208 10.18 12.60 -2.31
C ALA A 208 10.58 11.46 -1.36
N GLU A 209 11.58 11.69 -0.53
CA GLU A 209 12.02 10.75 0.48
C GLU A 209 12.18 11.44 1.85
N SER A 210 12.04 10.67 2.93
CA SER A 210 11.91 11.22 4.28
C SER A 210 13.20 11.21 5.11
N GLN A 211 14.24 10.50 4.68
CA GLN A 211 15.46 10.36 5.52
C GLN A 211 16.40 11.55 5.42
N LYS A 212 16.55 12.14 4.23
CA LYS A 212 17.50 13.23 3.97
C LYS A 212 16.86 14.44 3.30
N GLY A 213 15.52 14.44 3.17
CA GLY A 213 14.76 15.57 2.63
C GLY A 213 15.07 15.87 1.16
N ARG A 214 15.13 14.84 0.31
CA ARG A 214 15.43 14.98 -1.11
C ARG A 214 14.24 14.67 -1.99
N ILE A 215 14.26 15.24 -3.20
CA ILE A 215 13.34 14.91 -4.29
C ILE A 215 14.16 14.39 -5.46
N TRP A 216 13.82 13.19 -5.91
CA TRP A 216 14.42 12.56 -7.08
C TRP A 216 13.51 12.74 -8.27
N ARG A 217 14.05 13.14 -9.42
CA ARG A 217 13.34 13.15 -10.70
C ARG A 217 13.79 11.95 -11.51
N ILE A 218 12.85 11.10 -11.87
CA ILE A 218 13.08 9.90 -12.68
C ILE A 218 12.51 10.16 -14.07
N SER A 219 13.34 10.00 -15.09
CA SER A 219 13.00 10.13 -16.51
C SER A 219 13.54 8.95 -17.30
N TYR A 220 12.97 8.70 -18.48
CA TYR A 220 13.40 7.64 -19.38
C TYR A 220 13.98 8.23 -20.66
N GLY A 221 15.14 7.72 -21.10
CA GLY A 221 15.69 8.01 -22.42
C GLY A 221 16.45 9.34 -22.59
N THR A 222 17.18 9.78 -21.56
CA THR A 222 18.18 10.88 -21.72
C THR A 222 19.56 10.32 -21.63
#